data_ad0d4401b4cd105f7de7866818c897cc
#
_entry.id   ad0d4401b4cd105f7de7866818c897cc
#
_cell.length_a   1.000
_cell.length_b   1.000
_cell.length_c   1.000
_cell.angle_alpha   90.00
_cell.angle_beta   90.00
_cell.angle_gamma   90.00
#
_symmetry.space_group_name_H-M   'P 1'
#
loop_
_entity.id
_entity.type
_entity.pdbx_description
1 polymer ?
#
loop_
_entity_poly.entity_id
_entity_poly.type
_entity_poly.pdbx_seq_one_letter_code
_entity_poly.pdbx_strand_id
1 'polypeptide(L)'
;MKYLIKHITAYKYASRVSHCYNLAQMIPRTTQRQTCINSKIEVTPELAMEQRREDYFGNQVFQFEIQRPHKALTITATSQVETRPQIADTNLDLGSTCAEVLSKMQQSKSEDVLLAREYQLDSSMIAAAPEFRDYAADLFTADRSLLSACFALTARIYEEFSYSPLATTIATPLSEVMQNKKGVCQDFAHLQIACLRSLGFAAKYVSGYLETLPPPGQEK
;
A
#
# COMPACT_ATOMS: atom_id res chain seq x y z
N MET A 1 5.13 -10.08 18.14
CA MET A 1 5.27 -11.39 17.45
C MET A 1 6.47 -11.35 16.53
N LYS A 2 7.09 -12.49 16.23
CA LYS A 2 8.23 -12.56 15.30
C LYS A 2 7.82 -13.35 14.08
N TYR A 3 8.12 -12.82 12.90
CA TYR A 3 7.78 -13.41 11.62
C TYR A 3 9.04 -13.60 10.77
N LEU A 4 9.10 -14.71 10.05
CA LEU A 4 10.00 -14.93 8.94
C LEU A 4 9.19 -14.80 7.64
N ILE A 5 9.41 -13.74 6.90
CA ILE A 5 8.70 -13.46 5.65
C ILE A 5 9.60 -13.87 4.50
N LYS A 6 9.08 -14.72 3.61
CA LYS A 6 9.74 -15.09 2.36
C LYS A 6 8.82 -14.73 1.19
N HIS A 7 9.26 -13.76 0.37
CA HIS A 7 8.53 -13.31 -0.81
C HIS A 7 9.32 -13.67 -2.06
N ILE A 8 8.70 -14.43 -2.94
CA ILE A 8 9.30 -14.89 -4.20
C ILE A 8 8.50 -14.30 -5.35
N THR A 9 9.19 -13.55 -6.21
CA THR A 9 8.65 -13.06 -7.48
C THR A 9 9.39 -13.75 -8.62
N ALA A 10 8.65 -14.45 -9.47
CA ALA A 10 9.22 -15.19 -10.59
C ALA A 10 8.61 -14.74 -11.92
N TYR A 11 9.47 -14.38 -12.85
CA TYR A 11 9.10 -14.01 -14.22
C TYR A 11 9.59 -15.07 -15.20
N LYS A 12 8.75 -15.42 -16.16
CA LYS A 12 9.10 -16.25 -17.32
C LYS A 12 8.87 -15.44 -18.59
N TYR A 13 9.86 -15.34 -19.42
CA TYR A 13 9.82 -14.58 -20.66
C TYR A 13 9.61 -15.49 -21.86
N ALA A 14 8.80 -15.08 -22.83
CA ALA A 14 8.55 -15.83 -24.08
C ALA A 14 9.84 -15.94 -24.91
N SER A 15 10.67 -14.88 -24.93
CA SER A 15 11.98 -14.84 -25.60
C SER A 15 13.08 -14.55 -24.59
N ARG A 16 14.34 -14.69 -25.02
CA ARG A 16 15.49 -14.29 -24.16
C ARG A 16 15.54 -12.78 -24.02
N VAL A 17 15.63 -12.31 -22.77
CA VAL A 17 15.93 -10.92 -22.42
C VAL A 17 17.44 -10.80 -22.23
N SER A 18 18.10 -9.95 -23.00
CA SER A 18 19.55 -9.76 -22.93
C SER A 18 19.97 -8.79 -21.82
N HIS A 19 19.08 -7.86 -21.48
CA HIS A 19 19.33 -6.78 -20.52
C HIS A 19 18.06 -6.50 -19.73
N CYS A 20 18.14 -6.40 -18.41
CA CYS A 20 17.02 -5.90 -17.61
C CYS A 20 17.49 -5.05 -16.44
N TYR A 21 16.75 -3.99 -16.18
CA TYR A 21 16.88 -3.11 -15.03
C TYR A 21 15.66 -3.26 -14.15
N ASN A 22 15.86 -3.41 -12.85
CA ASN A 22 14.76 -3.60 -11.92
C ASN A 22 14.95 -2.75 -10.67
N LEU A 23 13.81 -2.33 -10.11
CA LEU A 23 13.71 -1.71 -8.80
C LEU A 23 12.80 -2.60 -7.94
N ALA A 24 13.30 -3.05 -6.80
CA ALA A 24 12.54 -3.86 -5.85
C ALA A 24 12.41 -3.12 -4.52
N GLN A 25 11.17 -2.92 -4.06
CA GLN A 25 10.82 -2.33 -2.77
C GLN A 25 10.20 -3.41 -1.88
N MET A 26 11.00 -4.40 -1.51
CA MET A 26 10.57 -5.63 -0.82
C MET A 26 11.06 -5.72 0.62
N ILE A 27 11.80 -4.72 1.10
CA ILE A 27 12.36 -4.70 2.46
C ILE A 27 11.34 -4.02 3.39
N PRO A 28 10.85 -4.72 4.45
CA PRO A 28 9.94 -4.13 5.42
C PRO A 28 10.60 -2.97 6.17
N ARG A 29 9.85 -1.90 6.36
CA ARG A 29 10.29 -0.74 7.15
C ARG A 29 10.35 -1.06 8.63
N THR A 30 11.29 -0.45 9.34
CA THR A 30 11.20 -0.28 10.78
C THR A 30 10.33 0.94 11.10
N THR A 31 9.34 0.75 11.98
CA THR A 31 8.38 1.77 12.42
C THR A 31 8.19 1.66 13.94
N GLN A 32 7.36 2.51 14.53
CA GLN A 32 7.01 2.38 15.94
C GLN A 32 6.33 1.05 16.29
N ARG A 33 5.67 0.40 15.31
CA ARG A 33 4.89 -0.83 15.50
C ARG A 33 5.57 -2.09 15.04
N GLN A 34 6.67 -1.98 14.29
CA GLN A 34 7.44 -3.13 13.82
C GLN A 34 8.92 -2.80 13.69
N THR A 35 9.76 -3.81 13.84
CA THR A 35 11.20 -3.74 13.62
C THR A 35 11.60 -4.78 12.58
N CYS A 36 12.20 -4.36 11.48
CA CYS A 36 12.87 -5.26 10.55
C CYS A 36 14.26 -5.57 11.12
N ILE A 37 14.43 -6.81 11.63
CA ILE A 37 15.69 -7.23 12.30
C ILE A 37 16.75 -7.51 11.25
N ASN A 38 16.36 -8.20 10.18
CA ASN A 38 17.24 -8.58 9.07
C ASN A 38 16.43 -8.71 7.79
N SER A 39 17.07 -8.39 6.65
CA SER A 39 16.48 -8.60 5.34
C SER A 39 17.56 -8.91 4.31
N LYS A 40 17.30 -9.92 3.47
CA LYS A 40 18.16 -10.35 2.36
C LYS A 40 17.33 -10.43 1.08
N ILE A 41 17.90 -9.92 -0.02
CA ILE A 41 17.35 -10.10 -1.38
C ILE A 41 18.34 -10.94 -2.17
N GLU A 42 17.85 -12.01 -2.78
CA GLU A 42 18.59 -12.91 -3.67
C GLU A 42 17.95 -12.87 -5.04
N VAL A 43 18.75 -12.78 -6.09
CA VAL A 43 18.28 -12.68 -7.47
C VAL A 43 18.94 -13.75 -8.33
N THR A 44 18.17 -14.37 -9.19
CA THR A 44 18.66 -15.32 -10.19
C THR A 44 18.07 -14.92 -11.56
N PRO A 45 18.90 -14.79 -12.62
CA PRO A 45 20.35 -15.08 -12.71
C PRO A 45 21.23 -14.05 -12.00
N GLU A 46 22.55 -14.30 -12.03
CA GLU A 46 23.58 -13.46 -11.40
C GLU A 46 23.49 -11.99 -11.87
N LEU A 47 23.68 -11.09 -10.93
CA LEU A 47 23.63 -9.65 -11.14
C LEU A 47 24.93 -9.14 -11.78
N ALA A 48 24.81 -8.20 -12.71
CA ALA A 48 25.93 -7.41 -13.22
C ALA A 48 26.21 -6.21 -12.31
N MET A 49 25.16 -5.63 -11.72
CA MET A 49 25.25 -4.50 -10.80
C MET A 49 24.11 -4.56 -9.79
N GLU A 50 24.38 -4.12 -8.56
CA GLU A 50 23.37 -3.88 -7.55
C GLU A 50 23.67 -2.59 -6.78
N GLN A 51 22.60 -1.91 -6.37
CA GLN A 51 22.66 -0.72 -5.52
C GLN A 51 21.49 -0.69 -4.56
N ARG A 52 21.73 -0.24 -3.34
CA ARG A 52 20.68 0.03 -2.34
C ARG A 52 20.63 1.52 -2.06
N ARG A 53 19.42 2.04 -1.99
CA ARG A 53 19.18 3.43 -1.62
C ARG A 53 17.85 3.57 -0.90
N GLU A 54 17.66 4.68 -0.25
CA GLU A 54 16.35 5.09 0.25
C GLU A 54 15.67 5.99 -0.77
N ASP A 55 14.38 5.80 -1.00
CA ASP A 55 13.59 6.71 -1.82
C ASP A 55 13.07 7.90 -1.00
N TYR A 56 12.45 8.86 -1.68
CA TYR A 56 11.85 10.04 -1.05
C TYR A 56 10.88 9.70 0.09
N PHE A 57 10.16 8.59 -0.03
CA PHE A 57 9.19 8.15 0.97
C PHE A 57 9.81 7.33 2.10
N GLY A 58 11.13 7.15 2.10
CA GLY A 58 11.85 6.35 3.08
C GLY A 58 11.73 4.84 2.86
N ASN A 59 11.40 4.37 1.65
CA ASN A 59 11.44 2.96 1.32
C ASN A 59 12.85 2.55 0.93
N GLN A 60 13.28 1.37 1.37
CA GLN A 60 14.50 0.75 0.90
C GLN A 60 14.30 0.22 -0.52
N VAL A 61 15.03 0.78 -1.47
CA VAL A 61 15.00 0.39 -2.89
C VAL A 61 16.25 -0.41 -3.19
N PHE A 62 16.04 -1.63 -3.68
CA PHE A 62 17.07 -2.46 -4.24
C PHE A 62 17.02 -2.35 -5.77
N GLN A 63 18.01 -1.66 -6.34
CA GLN A 63 18.16 -1.51 -7.79
C GLN A 63 19.19 -2.52 -8.26
N PHE A 64 18.89 -3.22 -9.36
CA PHE A 64 19.80 -4.20 -9.91
C PHE A 64 19.68 -4.33 -11.43
N GLU A 65 20.75 -4.82 -12.01
CA GLU A 65 20.92 -5.01 -13.44
C GLU A 65 21.40 -6.43 -13.75
N ILE A 66 20.82 -7.03 -14.80
CA ILE A 66 21.26 -8.30 -15.36
C ILE A 66 21.60 -8.07 -16.83
N GLN A 67 22.88 -8.33 -17.20
CA GLN A 67 23.40 -8.20 -18.56
C GLN A 67 23.57 -9.55 -19.26
N ARG A 68 23.13 -10.62 -18.62
CA ARG A 68 23.22 -12.00 -19.12
C ARG A 68 21.91 -12.39 -19.80
N PRO A 69 21.93 -12.94 -21.04
CA PRO A 69 20.73 -13.41 -21.72
C PRO A 69 20.02 -14.50 -20.92
N HIS A 70 18.77 -14.26 -20.54
CA HIS A 70 17.99 -15.15 -19.68
C HIS A 70 16.52 -15.26 -20.14
N LYS A 71 15.85 -16.35 -19.76
CA LYS A 71 14.41 -16.58 -19.99
C LYS A 71 13.57 -16.58 -18.71
N ALA A 72 14.23 -16.49 -17.57
CA ALA A 72 13.56 -16.45 -16.28
C ALA A 72 14.32 -15.51 -15.34
N LEU A 73 13.58 -14.82 -14.48
CA LEU A 73 14.09 -13.99 -13.40
C LEU A 73 13.37 -14.38 -12.12
N THR A 74 14.10 -14.69 -11.07
CA THR A 74 13.54 -14.93 -9.74
C THR A 74 14.17 -13.98 -8.74
N ILE A 75 13.34 -13.29 -7.97
CA ILE A 75 13.73 -12.41 -6.88
C ILE A 75 13.15 -13.00 -5.61
N THR A 76 14.01 -13.29 -4.63
CA THR A 76 13.59 -13.80 -3.32
C THR A 76 14.00 -12.82 -2.24
N ALA A 77 13.02 -12.23 -1.56
CA ALA A 77 13.26 -11.42 -0.36
C ALA A 77 12.93 -12.26 0.89
N THR A 78 13.88 -12.34 1.81
CA THR A 78 13.70 -13.00 3.10
C THR A 78 13.92 -11.98 4.20
N SER A 79 12.93 -11.78 5.07
CA SER A 79 12.99 -10.76 6.12
C SER A 79 12.54 -11.32 7.46
N GLN A 80 13.24 -10.95 8.53
CA GLN A 80 12.84 -11.21 9.90
C GLN A 80 12.25 -9.94 10.49
N VAL A 81 10.98 -10.01 10.89
CA VAL A 81 10.23 -8.85 11.40
C VAL A 81 9.66 -9.16 12.77
N GLU A 82 9.82 -8.25 13.70
CA GLU A 82 9.16 -8.28 14.99
C GLU A 82 8.10 -7.20 15.06
N THR A 83 6.83 -7.61 15.29
CA THR A 83 5.71 -6.69 15.47
C THR A 83 5.40 -6.49 16.94
N ARG A 84 5.02 -5.27 17.30
CA ARG A 84 4.50 -4.93 18.63
C ARG A 84 2.97 -5.02 18.58
N PRO A 85 2.32 -5.66 19.57
CA PRO A 85 0.87 -5.74 19.60
C PRO A 85 0.29 -4.33 19.64
N GLN A 86 -0.78 -4.13 18.86
CA GLN A 86 -1.61 -2.95 19.00
C GLN A 86 -2.52 -3.17 20.21
N ILE A 87 -2.65 -2.17 21.09
CA ILE A 87 -3.67 -2.22 22.14
C ILE A 87 -5.02 -2.19 21.44
N ALA A 88 -5.81 -3.25 21.60
CA ALA A 88 -7.05 -3.48 20.86
C ALA A 88 -8.18 -2.47 21.18
N ASP A 89 -8.08 -1.73 22.28
CA ASP A 89 -9.14 -0.83 22.75
C ASP A 89 -8.93 0.62 22.27
N THR A 90 -8.70 0.81 20.98
CA THR A 90 -8.73 2.17 20.42
C THR A 90 -10.19 2.57 20.24
N ASN A 91 -10.70 3.43 21.11
CA ASN A 91 -11.98 4.09 20.88
C ASN A 91 -11.83 5.01 19.66
N LEU A 92 -12.43 4.61 18.53
CA LEU A 92 -12.31 5.34 17.27
C LEU A 92 -13.00 6.71 17.31
N ASP A 93 -13.87 6.94 18.28
CA ASP A 93 -14.54 8.24 18.47
C ASP A 93 -13.68 9.23 19.26
N LEU A 94 -12.57 8.76 19.86
CA LEU A 94 -11.55 9.62 20.48
C LEU A 94 -10.55 10.04 19.43
N GLY A 95 -10.50 11.31 19.10
CA GLY A 95 -9.53 11.85 18.14
C GLY A 95 -10.04 13.12 17.48
N SER A 96 -9.23 13.69 16.60
CA SER A 96 -9.60 14.91 15.90
C SER A 96 -10.79 14.66 14.97
N THR A 97 -11.72 15.60 14.97
CA THR A 97 -12.87 15.59 14.04
C THR A 97 -12.44 15.85 12.61
N CYS A 98 -13.30 15.51 11.65
CA CYS A 98 -13.05 15.78 10.24
C CYS A 98 -12.82 17.28 9.99
N ALA A 99 -13.61 18.16 10.61
CA ALA A 99 -13.44 19.62 10.49
C ALA A 99 -12.10 20.11 11.06
N GLU A 100 -11.68 19.62 12.22
CA GLU A 100 -10.39 19.99 12.82
C GLU A 100 -9.22 19.54 11.94
N VAL A 101 -9.27 18.32 11.40
CA VAL A 101 -8.21 17.82 10.50
C VAL A 101 -8.14 18.66 9.23
N LEU A 102 -9.27 18.94 8.57
CA LEU A 102 -9.31 19.77 7.37
C LEU A 102 -8.79 21.20 7.65
N SER A 103 -9.20 21.80 8.76
CA SER A 103 -8.70 23.10 9.19
C SER A 103 -7.18 23.08 9.43
N LYS A 104 -6.67 22.06 10.13
CA LYS A 104 -5.24 21.87 10.34
C LYS A 104 -4.49 21.69 9.02
N MET A 105 -5.04 20.90 8.09
CA MET A 105 -4.46 20.70 6.76
C MET A 105 -4.40 22.00 5.94
N GLN A 106 -5.32 22.92 6.14
CA GLN A 106 -5.33 24.22 5.44
C GLN A 106 -4.42 25.27 6.08
N GLN A 107 -4.39 25.33 7.41
CA GLN A 107 -3.81 26.46 8.13
C GLN A 107 -2.42 26.20 8.69
N SER A 108 -2.10 24.96 9.09
CA SER A 108 -0.84 24.66 9.76
C SER A 108 0.35 24.76 8.78
N LYS A 109 1.45 25.35 9.29
CA LYS A 109 2.74 25.45 8.60
C LYS A 109 3.79 24.51 9.18
N SER A 110 3.39 23.57 10.07
CA SER A 110 4.32 22.59 10.60
C SER A 110 4.82 21.65 9.49
N GLU A 111 6.05 21.22 9.59
CA GLU A 111 6.71 20.35 8.62
C GLU A 111 5.89 19.07 8.35
N ASP A 112 5.42 18.41 9.42
CA ASP A 112 4.59 17.21 9.32
C ASP A 112 3.32 17.42 8.50
N VAL A 113 2.66 18.58 8.64
CA VAL A 113 1.44 18.88 7.87
C VAL A 113 1.78 19.26 6.44
N LEU A 114 2.88 19.94 6.20
CA LEU A 114 3.34 20.26 4.84
C LEU A 114 3.67 18.97 4.08
N LEU A 115 4.38 18.04 4.67
CA LEU A 115 4.63 16.72 4.10
C LEU A 115 3.34 15.92 3.91
N ALA A 116 2.39 15.99 4.84
CA ALA A 116 1.11 15.32 4.69
C ALA A 116 0.29 15.85 3.50
N ARG A 117 0.36 17.14 3.18
CA ARG A 117 -0.35 17.74 2.02
C ARG A 117 0.04 17.13 0.68
N GLU A 118 1.25 16.61 0.54
CA GLU A 118 1.66 15.91 -0.67
C GLU A 118 0.78 14.69 -0.97
N TYR A 119 0.26 14.05 0.08
CA TYR A 119 -0.66 12.92 -0.04
C TYR A 119 -2.12 13.30 -0.32
N GLN A 120 -2.42 14.59 -0.51
CA GLN A 120 -3.70 15.07 -1.06
C GLN A 120 -3.66 15.14 -2.59
N LEU A 121 -2.46 15.17 -3.18
CA LEU A 121 -2.27 15.33 -4.62
C LEU A 121 -2.59 14.03 -5.37
N ASP A 122 -2.98 14.20 -6.62
CA ASP A 122 -3.16 13.09 -7.55
C ASP A 122 -1.85 12.33 -7.77
N SER A 123 -1.98 11.07 -8.09
CA SER A 123 -0.85 10.20 -8.43
C SER A 123 -1.20 9.36 -9.67
N SER A 124 -0.21 8.67 -10.24
CA SER A 124 -0.40 7.87 -11.47
C SER A 124 -1.54 6.86 -11.40
N MET A 125 -1.83 6.34 -10.20
CA MET A 125 -2.85 5.30 -9.99
C MET A 125 -4.13 5.83 -9.32
N ILE A 126 -4.11 7.04 -8.79
CA ILE A 126 -5.22 7.58 -7.98
C ILE A 126 -5.37 9.07 -8.30
N ALA A 127 -6.50 9.42 -8.89
CA ALA A 127 -6.93 10.80 -9.07
C ALA A 127 -8.19 11.07 -8.24
N ALA A 128 -8.28 12.27 -7.68
CA ALA A 128 -9.49 12.75 -7.02
C ALA A 128 -10.58 13.00 -8.07
N ALA A 129 -11.83 12.61 -7.77
CA ALA A 129 -12.96 12.83 -8.66
C ALA A 129 -14.27 13.01 -7.88
N PRO A 130 -15.28 13.70 -8.46
CA PRO A 130 -16.56 13.92 -7.79
C PRO A 130 -17.26 12.62 -7.36
N GLU A 131 -17.20 11.58 -8.17
CA GLU A 131 -17.81 10.27 -7.87
C GLU A 131 -17.30 9.63 -6.58
N PHE A 132 -15.99 9.74 -6.29
CA PHE A 132 -15.38 9.23 -5.06
C PHE A 132 -15.75 10.08 -3.85
N ARG A 133 -15.86 11.40 -4.05
CA ARG A 133 -16.34 12.32 -3.04
C ARG A 133 -17.78 12.00 -2.66
N ASP A 134 -18.67 11.90 -3.64
CA ASP A 134 -20.10 11.68 -3.44
C ASP A 134 -20.37 10.33 -2.76
N TYR A 135 -19.57 9.31 -3.08
CA TYR A 135 -19.65 7.99 -2.45
C TYR A 135 -19.35 8.00 -0.96
N ALA A 136 -18.49 8.90 -0.50
CA ALA A 136 -18.00 8.89 0.88
C ALA A 136 -18.48 10.07 1.73
N ALA A 137 -19.00 11.14 1.14
CA ALA A 137 -19.23 12.42 1.81
C ALA A 137 -20.14 12.33 3.04
N ASP A 138 -21.16 11.50 3.02
CA ASP A 138 -22.11 11.30 4.12
C ASP A 138 -21.46 10.67 5.38
N LEU A 139 -20.32 9.98 5.21
CA LEU A 139 -19.60 9.38 6.33
C LEU A 139 -18.66 10.36 7.04
N PHE A 140 -18.27 11.46 6.36
CA PHE A 140 -17.26 12.41 6.85
C PHE A 140 -17.88 13.73 7.27
N THR A 141 -18.85 13.65 8.21
CA THR A 141 -19.49 14.85 8.79
C THR A 141 -18.47 15.66 9.64
N ALA A 142 -18.68 16.95 9.77
CA ALA A 142 -17.75 17.90 10.37
C ALA A 142 -17.34 17.53 11.80
N ASP A 143 -18.27 17.04 12.59
CA ASP A 143 -18.18 16.69 14.02
C ASP A 143 -17.73 15.25 14.28
N ARG A 144 -17.73 14.40 13.25
CA ARG A 144 -17.33 13.01 13.39
C ARG A 144 -15.80 12.87 13.48
N SER A 145 -15.32 11.96 14.34
CA SER A 145 -13.92 11.60 14.38
C SER A 145 -13.45 11.06 13.02
N LEU A 146 -12.29 11.53 12.54
CA LEU A 146 -11.72 11.06 11.28
C LEU A 146 -11.48 9.54 11.29
N LEU A 147 -11.03 8.97 12.42
CA LEU A 147 -10.80 7.51 12.52
C LEU A 147 -12.10 6.73 12.40
N SER A 148 -13.16 7.18 13.06
CA SER A 148 -14.51 6.57 12.97
C SER A 148 -15.06 6.67 11.54
N ALA A 149 -14.87 7.80 10.87
CA ALA A 149 -15.27 7.97 9.46
C ALA A 149 -14.49 7.07 8.51
N CYS A 150 -13.18 6.97 8.68
CA CYS A 150 -12.34 6.05 7.88
C CYS A 150 -12.73 4.58 8.08
N PHE A 151 -13.03 4.19 9.32
CA PHE A 151 -13.49 2.83 9.62
C PHE A 151 -14.83 2.54 8.95
N ALA A 152 -15.78 3.48 9.01
CA ALA A 152 -17.06 3.34 8.34
C ALA A 152 -16.93 3.24 6.81
N LEU A 153 -16.00 3.99 6.20
CA LEU A 153 -15.70 3.85 4.77
C LEU A 153 -15.12 2.47 4.44
N THR A 154 -14.22 1.96 5.30
CA THR A 154 -13.68 0.61 5.16
C THR A 154 -14.77 -0.45 5.24
N ALA A 155 -15.70 -0.34 6.20
CA ALA A 155 -16.84 -1.24 6.36
C ALA A 155 -17.76 -1.19 5.14
N ARG A 156 -18.09 0.01 4.64
CA ARG A 156 -18.90 0.19 3.43
C ARG A 156 -18.29 -0.48 2.21
N ILE A 157 -16.98 -0.30 1.99
CA ILE A 157 -16.27 -0.96 0.88
C ILE A 157 -16.31 -2.48 1.07
N TYR A 158 -16.10 -2.97 2.28
CA TYR A 158 -16.16 -4.41 2.57
C TYR A 158 -17.53 -5.02 2.30
N GLU A 159 -18.61 -4.31 2.64
CA GLU A 159 -19.99 -4.77 2.46
C GLU A 159 -20.48 -4.68 1.01
N GLU A 160 -20.06 -3.63 0.28
CA GLU A 160 -20.57 -3.37 -1.07
C GLU A 160 -19.74 -4.00 -2.19
N PHE A 161 -18.46 -4.29 -1.95
CA PHE A 161 -17.55 -4.79 -2.97
C PHE A 161 -17.20 -6.26 -2.78
N SER A 162 -17.05 -6.97 -3.89
CA SER A 162 -16.68 -8.39 -3.90
C SER A 162 -15.22 -8.57 -4.29
N TYR A 163 -14.48 -9.37 -3.52
CA TYR A 163 -13.11 -9.73 -3.86
C TYR A 163 -13.09 -10.69 -5.05
N SER A 164 -12.40 -10.31 -6.13
CA SER A 164 -12.29 -11.10 -7.36
C SER A 164 -10.93 -10.93 -8.02
N PRO A 165 -10.03 -11.92 -7.91
CA PRO A 165 -8.66 -11.81 -8.44
C PRO A 165 -8.58 -11.67 -9.98
N LEU A 166 -9.65 -12.02 -10.69
CA LEU A 166 -9.70 -11.97 -12.15
C LEU A 166 -10.51 -10.78 -12.70
N ALA A 167 -11.10 -9.95 -11.83
CA ALA A 167 -11.97 -8.86 -12.25
C ALA A 167 -11.20 -7.64 -12.74
N THR A 168 -9.97 -7.45 -12.28
CA THR A 168 -9.17 -6.26 -12.53
C THR A 168 -7.74 -6.60 -12.92
N THR A 169 -7.08 -5.65 -13.56
CA THR A 169 -5.65 -5.64 -13.83
C THR A 169 -5.05 -4.34 -13.27
N ILE A 170 -3.73 -4.22 -13.24
CA ILE A 170 -3.04 -2.98 -12.84
C ILE A 170 -3.49 -1.76 -13.65
N ALA A 171 -3.97 -1.97 -14.88
CA ALA A 171 -4.43 -0.91 -15.78
C ALA A 171 -5.92 -0.58 -15.65
N THR A 172 -6.68 -1.31 -14.82
CA THR A 172 -8.13 -1.08 -14.65
C THR A 172 -8.36 0.25 -13.92
N PRO A 173 -9.13 1.20 -14.52
CA PRO A 173 -9.43 2.48 -13.87
C PRO A 173 -10.27 2.30 -12.59
N LEU A 174 -10.07 3.16 -11.60
CA LEU A 174 -10.86 3.12 -10.35
C LEU A 174 -12.35 3.36 -10.55
N SER A 175 -12.73 4.14 -11.56
CA SER A 175 -14.14 4.33 -11.96
C SER A 175 -14.82 3.03 -12.34
N GLU A 176 -14.10 2.14 -13.04
CA GLU A 176 -14.59 0.82 -13.40
C GLU A 176 -14.72 -0.09 -12.17
N VAL A 177 -13.75 -0.06 -11.25
CA VAL A 177 -13.83 -0.76 -9.96
C VAL A 177 -15.07 -0.29 -9.17
N MET A 178 -15.30 1.03 -9.14
CA MET A 178 -16.44 1.64 -8.48
C MET A 178 -17.77 1.18 -9.08
N GLN A 179 -17.89 1.12 -10.40
CA GLN A 179 -19.11 0.71 -11.11
C GLN A 179 -19.39 -0.79 -10.94
N ASN A 180 -18.37 -1.62 -11.11
CA ASN A 180 -18.52 -3.07 -11.09
C ASN A 180 -18.58 -3.65 -9.68
N LYS A 181 -18.21 -2.89 -8.65
CA LYS A 181 -18.13 -3.30 -7.24
C LYS A 181 -17.31 -4.59 -7.05
N LYS A 182 -16.24 -4.74 -7.84
CA LYS A 182 -15.35 -5.92 -7.83
C LYS A 182 -13.90 -5.49 -7.97
N GLY A 183 -13.01 -6.18 -7.28
CA GLY A 183 -11.58 -5.91 -7.35
C GLY A 183 -10.77 -6.75 -6.39
N VAL A 184 -9.51 -6.36 -6.20
CA VAL A 184 -8.58 -6.95 -5.24
C VAL A 184 -8.23 -5.93 -4.14
N CYS A 185 -7.47 -6.35 -3.14
CA CYS A 185 -7.09 -5.50 -2.01
C CYS A 185 -6.43 -4.18 -2.42
N GLN A 186 -5.65 -4.18 -3.51
CA GLN A 186 -5.05 -2.97 -4.06
C GLN A 186 -6.11 -1.99 -4.57
N ASP A 187 -7.12 -2.48 -5.31
CA ASP A 187 -8.20 -1.66 -5.86
C ASP A 187 -9.00 -1.00 -4.74
N PHE A 188 -9.32 -1.76 -3.69
CA PHE A 188 -10.07 -1.23 -2.54
C PHE A 188 -9.27 -0.21 -1.72
N ALA A 189 -7.96 -0.42 -1.58
CA ALA A 189 -7.09 0.57 -0.95
C ALA A 189 -7.00 1.86 -1.80
N HIS A 190 -6.85 1.74 -3.12
CA HIS A 190 -6.85 2.87 -4.04
C HIS A 190 -8.18 3.63 -4.02
N LEU A 191 -9.31 2.91 -3.99
CA LEU A 191 -10.64 3.51 -3.88
C LEU A 191 -10.80 4.31 -2.58
N GLN A 192 -10.39 3.74 -1.44
CA GLN A 192 -10.44 4.44 -0.16
C GLN A 192 -9.58 5.70 -0.16
N ILE A 193 -8.37 5.64 -0.74
CA ILE A 193 -7.49 6.80 -0.88
C ILE A 193 -8.12 7.86 -1.80
N ALA A 194 -8.73 7.46 -2.92
CA ALA A 194 -9.42 8.36 -3.84
C ALA A 194 -10.56 9.11 -3.15
N CYS A 195 -11.39 8.40 -2.37
CA CYS A 195 -12.45 9.01 -1.56
C CYS A 195 -11.89 10.04 -0.57
N LEU A 196 -10.86 9.68 0.20
CA LEU A 196 -10.25 10.57 1.18
C LEU A 196 -9.64 11.81 0.53
N ARG A 197 -8.89 11.66 -0.56
CA ARG A 197 -8.30 12.79 -1.30
C ARG A 197 -9.37 13.69 -1.91
N SER A 198 -10.44 13.12 -2.45
CA SER A 198 -11.57 13.89 -3.01
C SER A 198 -12.33 14.69 -1.96
N LEU A 199 -12.24 14.30 -0.68
CA LEU A 199 -12.76 15.04 0.48
C LEU A 199 -11.76 16.02 1.09
N GLY A 200 -10.52 16.08 0.58
CA GLY A 200 -9.46 16.97 1.06
C GLY A 200 -8.61 16.39 2.19
N PHE A 201 -8.72 15.11 2.50
CA PHE A 201 -7.84 14.45 3.46
C PHE A 201 -6.57 13.89 2.81
N ALA A 202 -5.48 13.92 3.55
CA ALA A 202 -4.23 13.29 3.15
C ALA A 202 -4.31 11.78 3.32
N ALA A 203 -4.02 11.03 2.27
CA ALA A 203 -4.01 9.57 2.32
C ALA A 203 -2.92 8.97 1.44
N LYS A 204 -2.15 8.01 1.99
CA LYS A 204 -1.08 7.31 1.26
C LYS A 204 -1.30 5.80 1.25
N TYR A 205 -0.85 5.17 0.18
CA TYR A 205 -0.80 3.72 0.07
C TYR A 205 0.33 3.14 0.92
N VAL A 206 0.03 2.10 1.69
CA VAL A 206 1.02 1.34 2.45
C VAL A 206 0.91 -0.12 2.02
N SER A 207 1.98 -0.65 1.42
CA SER A 207 2.10 -2.06 1.08
C SER A 207 2.62 -2.86 2.27
N GLY A 208 2.19 -4.12 2.37
CA GLY A 208 2.62 -5.00 3.46
C GLY A 208 2.18 -6.44 3.25
N TYR A 209 2.43 -7.24 4.27
CA TYR A 209 2.03 -8.64 4.33
C TYR A 209 0.95 -8.82 5.39
N LEU A 210 -0.02 -9.67 5.09
CA LEU A 210 -1.04 -10.10 6.05
C LEU A 210 -0.73 -11.54 6.46
N GLU A 211 -0.85 -11.81 7.76
CA GLU A 211 -0.82 -13.20 8.23
C GLU A 211 -2.08 -13.92 7.75
N THR A 212 -1.88 -15.00 7.00
CA THR A 212 -2.96 -15.85 6.49
C THR A 212 -2.74 -17.28 6.97
N LEU A 213 -3.80 -18.07 7.00
CA LEU A 213 -3.66 -19.50 7.20
C LEU A 213 -2.89 -20.10 6.03
N PRO A 214 -1.94 -21.01 6.26
CA PRO A 214 -1.23 -21.67 5.18
C PRO A 214 -2.22 -22.49 4.34
N PRO A 215 -1.95 -22.68 3.04
CA PRO A 215 -2.74 -23.59 2.22
C PRO A 215 -2.82 -24.99 2.85
N PRO A 216 -3.90 -25.74 2.63
CA PRO A 216 -4.02 -27.10 3.15
C PRO A 216 -2.81 -27.96 2.77
N GLY A 217 -2.18 -28.59 3.77
CA GLY A 217 -0.99 -29.43 3.58
C GLY A 217 0.36 -28.72 3.68
N GLN A 218 0.38 -27.42 3.99
CA GLN A 218 1.60 -26.68 4.30
C GLN A 218 1.63 -26.30 5.79
N GLU A 219 2.78 -26.47 6.42
CA GLU A 219 3.00 -26.01 7.81
C GLU A 219 3.20 -24.47 7.83
N LYS A 220 2.85 -23.85 8.99
CA LYS A 220 3.08 -22.42 9.25
C LYS A 220 4.57 -22.08 9.33
#